data_26d87940a516a1a510adec9f9440849f
#
_entry.id   26d87940a516a1a510adec9f9440849f
#
_cell.length_a   1.000
_cell.length_b   1.000
_cell.length_c   1.000
_cell.angle_alpha   90.00
_cell.angle_beta   90.00
_cell.angle_gamma   90.00
#
_symmetry.space_group_name_H-M   'P 1'
#
loop_
_entity.id
_entity.type
_entity.pdbx_description
1 polymer ?
#
loop_
_entity_poly.entity_id
_entity_poly.type
_entity_poly.pdbx_seq_one_letter_code
_entity_poly.pdbx_strand_id
1 'polypeptide(L)'
;MNEMKMDRRVWLQKHILAMVYVMGALFGVMVIRYAWLQLVEGDALSERMRNQVGYDFAIQSPRGTITDRNGREMAVSLMTKSLYIDPNHVSDPDALATDLAPLINMPEQEILDDISAGGGFVWVKRRMEHDEYEAVRKMVREKSYTDCVGFRDEAKRYYPNDILGANVLGFVGTDDKGLDGIEQGLDGLLKGEVKEKYLTTDRQNRPILDSIFSSQRQYKGEYCKNVELTLDAGIQFIVEQELDRAMAENNPQAITCVVMNPKTGEVLAMASRPSYNPNSFYDYSPEVWKNRAVSFIYEPGSTFKSVVAAAALQEKVVSPNQVFVDPGYVMVSGRRIQNWSGTSFGTVTFTDVVKQSLNTGFAQVGLRLGAQKLTDYAKLFGFGTPTGIELPGEEGGLLFNPDDMRDSDVATMAIGQSIAVTPLQLVTAMSAIANDGVLLKPHIVKTITNVDGSIYEEKGTTEVRRTIESATDKTLVGLLEQVVASGGGKK
;
A
#
# COMPACT_ATOMS: atom_id res chain seq x y z
N MET A 1 9.07 -93.63 -46.85
CA MET A 1 8.62 -93.08 -45.58
C MET A 1 9.51 -91.97 -45.03
N ASN A 2 10.82 -91.90 -45.47
CA ASN A 2 11.75 -90.82 -45.03
C ASN A 2 11.59 -89.52 -45.80
N GLU A 3 11.24 -89.58 -47.08
CA GLU A 3 11.13 -88.36 -47.95
C GLU A 3 9.86 -87.54 -47.55
N MET A 4 8.74 -88.18 -47.21
CA MET A 4 7.54 -87.46 -46.77
C MET A 4 7.70 -86.77 -45.42
N LYS A 5 8.56 -87.27 -44.52
CA LYS A 5 8.89 -86.63 -43.23
C LYS A 5 9.83 -85.42 -43.36
N MET A 6 10.67 -85.44 -44.37
CA MET A 6 11.64 -84.33 -44.65
C MET A 6 10.91 -83.14 -45.27
N ASP A 7 9.95 -83.36 -46.13
CA ASP A 7 9.17 -82.32 -46.81
C ASP A 7 8.25 -81.58 -45.81
N ARG A 8 7.69 -82.34 -44.87
CA ARG A 8 6.83 -81.78 -43.82
C ARG A 8 7.62 -80.89 -42.82
N ARG A 9 8.89 -81.21 -42.54
CA ARG A 9 9.74 -80.38 -41.68
C ARG A 9 10.15 -79.06 -42.37
N VAL A 10 10.49 -79.12 -43.63
CA VAL A 10 10.82 -77.94 -44.42
C VAL A 10 9.62 -77.03 -44.61
N TRP A 11 8.43 -77.62 -44.82
CA TRP A 11 7.17 -76.87 -44.87
C TRP A 11 6.88 -76.17 -43.54
N LEU A 12 7.00 -76.89 -42.41
CA LEU A 12 6.78 -76.32 -41.08
C LEU A 12 7.78 -75.18 -40.75
N GLN A 13 9.04 -75.36 -41.12
CA GLN A 13 10.06 -74.30 -40.93
C GLN A 13 9.75 -73.03 -41.72
N LYS A 14 9.32 -73.17 -42.98
CA LYS A 14 8.89 -72.02 -43.82
C LYS A 14 7.69 -71.28 -43.20
N HIS A 15 6.71 -71.98 -42.66
CA HIS A 15 5.53 -71.38 -42.06
C HIS A 15 5.85 -70.74 -40.70
N ILE A 16 6.74 -71.35 -39.89
CA ILE A 16 7.22 -70.75 -38.65
C ILE A 16 8.04 -69.47 -38.98
N LEU A 17 8.92 -69.53 -39.99
CA LEU A 17 9.69 -68.36 -40.41
C LEU A 17 8.76 -67.25 -40.93
N ALA A 18 7.76 -67.57 -41.74
CA ALA A 18 6.77 -66.60 -42.21
C ALA A 18 5.98 -65.97 -41.05
N MET A 19 5.58 -66.80 -40.03
CA MET A 19 4.90 -66.30 -38.86
C MET A 19 5.78 -65.36 -38.01
N VAL A 20 7.07 -65.65 -37.88
CA VAL A 20 8.02 -64.78 -37.19
C VAL A 20 8.18 -63.44 -37.93
N TYR A 21 8.24 -63.48 -39.28
CA TYR A 21 8.30 -62.23 -40.08
C TYR A 21 7.00 -61.42 -39.95
N VAL A 22 5.84 -62.04 -39.96
CA VAL A 22 4.54 -61.36 -39.76
C VAL A 22 4.47 -60.76 -38.38
N MET A 23 4.86 -61.50 -37.33
CA MET A 23 4.91 -60.96 -35.94
C MET A 23 5.92 -59.82 -35.81
N GLY A 24 7.11 -59.94 -36.46
CA GLY A 24 8.09 -58.84 -36.48
C GLY A 24 7.59 -57.59 -37.16
N ALA A 25 6.86 -57.78 -38.28
CA ALA A 25 6.26 -56.65 -39.02
C ALA A 25 5.14 -55.98 -38.20
N LEU A 26 4.25 -56.75 -37.53
CA LEU A 26 3.23 -56.23 -36.62
C LEU A 26 3.86 -55.47 -35.44
N PHE A 27 4.93 -56.01 -34.83
CA PHE A 27 5.63 -55.35 -33.76
C PHE A 27 6.29 -54.05 -34.27
N GLY A 28 6.90 -54.04 -35.46
CA GLY A 28 7.44 -52.83 -36.10
C GLY A 28 6.36 -51.75 -36.28
N VAL A 29 5.16 -52.11 -36.74
CA VAL A 29 4.04 -51.19 -36.89
C VAL A 29 3.61 -50.62 -35.53
N MET A 30 3.57 -51.44 -34.49
CA MET A 30 3.30 -50.98 -33.12
C MET A 30 4.32 -49.98 -32.63
N VAL A 31 5.62 -50.26 -32.81
CA VAL A 31 6.68 -49.37 -32.37
C VAL A 31 6.62 -48.03 -33.14
N ILE A 32 6.37 -48.05 -34.45
CA ILE A 32 6.18 -46.84 -35.24
C ILE A 32 4.97 -46.04 -34.75
N ARG A 33 3.85 -46.71 -34.44
CA ARG A 33 2.66 -46.05 -33.93
C ARG A 33 2.88 -45.44 -32.53
N TYR A 34 3.61 -46.13 -31.67
CA TYR A 34 4.01 -45.55 -30.35
C TYR A 34 4.94 -44.36 -30.49
N ALA A 35 5.93 -44.44 -31.37
CA ALA A 35 6.81 -43.31 -31.66
C ALA A 35 6.02 -42.12 -32.20
N TRP A 36 5.09 -42.36 -33.12
CA TRP A 36 4.21 -41.30 -33.64
C TRP A 36 3.37 -40.63 -32.55
N LEU A 37 2.73 -41.45 -31.68
CA LEU A 37 1.92 -40.97 -30.56
C LEU A 37 2.75 -40.12 -29.57
N GLN A 38 4.02 -40.50 -29.30
CA GLN A 38 4.87 -39.79 -28.36
C GLN A 38 5.54 -38.55 -28.99
N LEU A 39 5.97 -38.60 -30.24
CA LEU A 39 6.79 -37.54 -30.86
C LEU A 39 5.95 -36.53 -31.65
N VAL A 40 4.81 -36.93 -32.18
CA VAL A 40 3.98 -36.10 -33.06
C VAL A 40 2.67 -35.67 -32.39
N GLU A 41 1.99 -36.58 -31.73
CA GLU A 41 0.72 -36.31 -31.08
C GLU A 41 0.84 -36.09 -29.56
N GLY A 42 2.04 -36.21 -28.98
CA GLY A 42 2.30 -36.16 -27.57
C GLY A 42 1.82 -34.88 -26.90
N ASP A 43 2.10 -33.73 -27.49
CA ASP A 43 1.70 -32.42 -26.98
C ASP A 43 0.19 -32.24 -27.04
N ALA A 44 -0.45 -32.60 -28.16
CA ALA A 44 -1.90 -32.51 -28.32
C ALA A 44 -2.68 -33.46 -27.40
N LEU A 45 -2.14 -34.66 -27.15
CA LEU A 45 -2.71 -35.64 -26.21
C LEU A 45 -2.52 -35.19 -24.77
N SER A 46 -1.39 -34.59 -24.44
CA SER A 46 -1.12 -34.00 -23.13
C SER A 46 -2.06 -32.83 -22.83
N GLU A 47 -2.32 -31.98 -23.82
CA GLU A 47 -3.26 -30.87 -23.70
C GLU A 47 -4.70 -31.35 -23.52
N ARG A 48 -5.13 -32.38 -24.28
CA ARG A 48 -6.45 -33.01 -24.09
C ARG A 48 -6.58 -33.66 -22.72
N MET A 49 -5.53 -34.32 -22.22
CA MET A 49 -5.50 -34.89 -20.89
C MET A 49 -5.59 -33.80 -19.81
N ARG A 50 -4.84 -32.69 -19.97
CA ARG A 50 -4.93 -31.52 -19.10
C ARG A 50 -6.36 -31.01 -18.97
N ASN A 51 -7.06 -30.87 -20.10
CA ASN A 51 -8.44 -30.36 -20.12
C ASN A 51 -9.49 -31.35 -19.58
N GLN A 52 -9.16 -32.65 -19.44
CA GLN A 52 -10.09 -33.70 -18.97
C GLN A 52 -9.85 -34.12 -17.51
N VAL A 53 -8.64 -34.01 -16.97
CA VAL A 53 -8.24 -34.69 -15.72
C VAL A 53 -7.65 -33.73 -14.70
N GLY A 54 -7.63 -32.43 -14.99
CA GLY A 54 -7.08 -31.46 -14.07
C GLY A 54 -7.62 -30.07 -14.32
N TYR A 55 -7.41 -29.21 -13.36
CA TYR A 55 -7.71 -27.80 -13.47
C TYR A 55 -6.51 -26.98 -12.96
N ASP A 56 -6.34 -25.80 -13.54
CA ASP A 56 -5.35 -24.86 -13.10
C ASP A 56 -5.77 -24.28 -11.75
N PHE A 57 -4.94 -24.48 -10.75
CA PHE A 57 -5.16 -23.99 -9.40
C PHE A 57 -4.18 -22.87 -9.13
N ALA A 58 -4.68 -21.65 -8.97
CA ALA A 58 -3.91 -20.53 -8.54
C ALA A 58 -3.60 -20.68 -7.04
N ILE A 59 -2.34 -20.97 -6.70
CA ILE A 59 -1.89 -20.95 -5.31
C ILE A 59 -1.49 -19.50 -5.00
N GLN A 60 -2.33 -18.81 -4.25
CA GLN A 60 -1.98 -17.54 -3.64
C GLN A 60 -1.08 -17.80 -2.42
N SER A 61 0.15 -17.27 -2.47
CA SER A 61 0.96 -17.13 -1.26
C SER A 61 0.27 -16.16 -0.31
N PRO A 62 0.29 -16.40 1.01
CA PRO A 62 -0.14 -15.38 1.95
C PRO A 62 0.63 -14.08 1.71
N ARG A 63 -0.05 -12.95 1.77
CA ARG A 63 0.54 -11.63 1.61
C ARG A 63 1.58 -11.37 2.68
N GLY A 64 2.70 -10.72 2.34
CA GLY A 64 3.80 -10.44 3.25
C GLY A 64 3.40 -9.64 4.48
N THR A 65 4.10 -9.85 5.59
CA THR A 65 3.87 -9.14 6.85
C THR A 65 4.37 -7.70 6.76
N ILE A 66 3.62 -6.77 7.33
CA ILE A 66 4.06 -5.39 7.54
C ILE A 66 4.32 -5.21 9.05
N THR A 67 5.52 -4.72 9.39
CA THR A 67 5.91 -4.45 10.78
C THR A 67 6.26 -2.98 10.99
N ASP A 68 6.22 -2.53 12.25
CA ASP A 68 6.82 -1.27 12.64
C ASP A 68 8.36 -1.36 12.67
N ARG A 69 9.06 -0.27 12.96
CA ARG A 69 10.52 -0.21 13.05
C ARG A 69 11.15 -1.11 14.11
N ASN A 70 10.35 -1.61 15.04
CA ASN A 70 10.76 -2.47 16.17
C ASN A 70 10.34 -3.94 15.95
N GLY A 71 9.84 -4.28 14.76
CA GLY A 71 9.39 -5.63 14.41
C GLY A 71 8.00 -6.01 14.93
N ARG A 72 7.19 -5.05 15.44
CA ARG A 72 5.81 -5.31 15.86
C ARG A 72 4.91 -5.45 14.63
N GLU A 73 4.10 -6.47 14.61
CA GLU A 73 3.18 -6.73 13.50
C GLU A 73 2.09 -5.65 13.40
N MET A 74 2.02 -5.01 12.24
CA MET A 74 1.00 -4.01 11.89
C MET A 74 -0.05 -4.58 10.94
N ALA A 75 0.36 -5.49 10.04
CA ALA A 75 -0.55 -6.22 9.16
C ALA A 75 0.01 -7.60 8.86
N VAL A 76 -0.83 -8.64 9.03
CA VAL A 76 -0.48 -10.04 8.83
C VAL A 76 -1.51 -10.74 7.94
N SER A 77 -1.15 -11.86 7.33
CA SER A 77 -2.08 -12.70 6.59
C SER A 77 -2.31 -14.00 7.34
N LEU A 78 -3.57 -14.29 7.67
CA LEU A 78 -4.00 -15.51 8.34
C LEU A 78 -4.65 -16.42 7.32
N MET A 79 -4.34 -17.73 7.39
CA MET A 79 -5.04 -18.74 6.58
C MET A 79 -6.40 -19.03 7.19
N THR A 80 -7.46 -18.80 6.43
CA THR A 80 -8.85 -19.05 6.81
C THR A 80 -9.49 -20.03 5.84
N LYS A 81 -10.71 -20.45 6.14
CA LYS A 81 -11.50 -21.33 5.25
C LYS A 81 -12.61 -20.53 4.58
N SER A 82 -12.78 -20.73 3.30
CA SER A 82 -13.89 -20.18 2.52
C SER A 82 -14.82 -21.33 2.11
N LEU A 83 -16.13 -21.11 2.26
CA LEU A 83 -17.18 -22.05 1.96
C LEU A 83 -17.59 -21.94 0.49
N TYR A 84 -17.66 -23.07 -0.19
CA TYR A 84 -18.25 -23.17 -1.52
C TYR A 84 -19.26 -24.31 -1.60
N ILE A 85 -20.17 -24.21 -2.54
CA ILE A 85 -21.15 -25.24 -2.88
C ILE A 85 -20.92 -25.69 -4.34
N ASP A 86 -21.12 -26.97 -4.61
CA ASP A 86 -21.30 -27.52 -5.96
C ASP A 86 -22.81 -27.68 -6.21
N PRO A 87 -23.47 -26.75 -6.92
CA PRO A 87 -24.89 -26.79 -7.18
C PRO A 87 -25.38 -28.08 -7.88
N ASN A 88 -24.51 -28.71 -8.69
CA ASN A 88 -24.87 -29.92 -9.42
C ASN A 88 -25.12 -31.14 -8.50
N HIS A 89 -24.60 -31.10 -7.28
CA HIS A 89 -24.71 -32.19 -6.29
C HIS A 89 -25.64 -31.84 -5.13
N VAL A 90 -26.32 -30.68 -5.16
CA VAL A 90 -27.33 -30.32 -4.15
C VAL A 90 -28.66 -31.03 -4.46
N SER A 91 -29.08 -31.94 -3.57
CA SER A 91 -30.31 -32.66 -3.71
C SER A 91 -31.55 -31.88 -3.24
N ASP A 92 -31.38 -31.06 -2.20
CA ASP A 92 -32.43 -30.23 -1.59
C ASP A 92 -31.86 -28.85 -1.24
N PRO A 93 -32.03 -27.87 -2.14
CA PRO A 93 -31.52 -26.51 -1.93
C PRO A 93 -32.12 -25.80 -0.71
N ASP A 94 -33.45 -25.98 -0.48
CA ASP A 94 -34.15 -25.30 0.63
C ASP A 94 -33.65 -25.81 1.99
N ALA A 95 -33.49 -27.12 2.15
CA ALA A 95 -32.96 -27.70 3.37
C ALA A 95 -31.53 -27.27 3.63
N LEU A 96 -30.66 -27.23 2.59
CA LEU A 96 -29.28 -26.80 2.72
C LEU A 96 -29.17 -25.29 3.10
N ALA A 97 -29.98 -24.43 2.48
CA ALA A 97 -30.02 -23.01 2.78
C ALA A 97 -30.48 -22.74 4.22
N THR A 98 -31.57 -23.41 4.65
CA THR A 98 -32.07 -23.30 6.03
C THR A 98 -31.03 -23.73 7.07
N ASP A 99 -30.23 -24.77 6.77
CA ASP A 99 -29.19 -25.26 7.68
C ASP A 99 -27.96 -24.37 7.74
N LEU A 100 -27.57 -23.78 6.61
CA LEU A 100 -26.39 -22.93 6.53
C LEU A 100 -26.63 -21.51 7.05
N ALA A 101 -27.77 -20.92 6.73
CA ALA A 101 -28.08 -19.50 7.01
C ALA A 101 -27.76 -19.07 8.46
N PRO A 102 -28.20 -19.78 9.52
CA PRO A 102 -27.90 -19.36 10.89
C PRO A 102 -26.44 -19.53 11.28
N LEU A 103 -25.69 -20.44 10.63
CA LEU A 103 -24.30 -20.74 10.96
C LEU A 103 -23.33 -19.73 10.35
N ILE A 104 -23.70 -19.14 9.21
CA ILE A 104 -22.85 -18.18 8.49
C ILE A 104 -23.39 -16.75 8.53
N ASN A 105 -24.48 -16.52 9.28
CA ASN A 105 -25.18 -15.24 9.40
C ASN A 105 -25.49 -14.61 8.03
N MET A 106 -26.12 -15.39 7.14
CA MET A 106 -26.51 -15.00 5.79
C MET A 106 -27.98 -15.31 5.57
N PRO A 107 -28.74 -14.47 4.84
CA PRO A 107 -30.13 -14.76 4.51
C PRO A 107 -30.27 -16.06 3.68
N GLU A 108 -31.25 -16.89 3.98
CA GLU A 108 -31.54 -18.14 3.22
C GLU A 108 -31.69 -17.86 1.72
N GLN A 109 -32.37 -16.77 1.36
CA GLN A 109 -32.61 -16.42 -0.04
C GLN A 109 -31.30 -16.16 -0.82
N GLU A 110 -30.30 -15.56 -0.21
CA GLU A 110 -29.00 -15.30 -0.82
C GLU A 110 -28.28 -16.62 -1.13
N ILE A 111 -28.33 -17.57 -0.21
CA ILE A 111 -27.79 -18.93 -0.41
C ILE A 111 -28.52 -19.65 -1.54
N LEU A 112 -29.85 -19.53 -1.61
CA LEU A 112 -30.66 -20.11 -2.69
C LEU A 112 -30.35 -19.49 -4.05
N ASP A 113 -30.12 -18.17 -4.09
CA ASP A 113 -29.72 -17.43 -5.31
C ASP A 113 -28.34 -17.93 -5.78
N ASP A 114 -27.39 -18.11 -4.86
CA ASP A 114 -26.06 -18.66 -5.15
C ASP A 114 -26.15 -20.08 -5.72
N ILE A 115 -26.96 -20.96 -5.12
CA ILE A 115 -27.17 -22.33 -5.63
C ILE A 115 -27.84 -22.29 -7.01
N SER A 116 -28.79 -21.36 -7.22
CA SER A 116 -29.54 -21.22 -8.47
C SER A 116 -28.69 -20.69 -9.61
N ALA A 117 -27.58 -20.03 -9.33
CA ALA A 117 -26.62 -19.55 -10.33
C ALA A 117 -26.05 -20.71 -11.17
N GLY A 118 -26.07 -21.93 -10.62
CA GLY A 118 -25.64 -23.14 -11.31
C GLY A 118 -24.13 -23.27 -11.44
N GLY A 119 -23.67 -24.30 -12.14
CA GLY A 119 -22.25 -24.61 -12.29
C GLY A 119 -21.74 -25.61 -11.25
N GLY A 120 -20.46 -26.00 -11.37
CA GLY A 120 -19.83 -26.96 -10.44
C GLY A 120 -19.16 -26.31 -9.22
N PHE A 121 -19.26 -24.98 -9.07
CA PHE A 121 -18.59 -24.26 -8.00
C PHE A 121 -19.18 -22.86 -7.84
N VAL A 122 -19.69 -22.56 -6.63
CA VAL A 122 -20.19 -21.24 -6.26
C VAL A 122 -19.68 -20.90 -4.86
N TRP A 123 -19.06 -19.72 -4.70
CA TRP A 123 -18.71 -19.22 -3.37
C TRP A 123 -19.97 -18.83 -2.61
N VAL A 124 -20.10 -19.28 -1.36
CA VAL A 124 -21.18 -18.88 -0.47
C VAL A 124 -20.67 -17.90 0.58
N LYS A 125 -19.59 -18.26 1.29
CA LYS A 125 -18.96 -17.34 2.24
C LYS A 125 -17.45 -17.46 2.19
N ARG A 126 -16.80 -16.36 1.84
CA ARG A 126 -15.35 -16.29 1.81
C ARG A 126 -14.79 -15.87 3.17
N ARG A 127 -13.61 -16.39 3.52
CA ARG A 127 -12.81 -15.96 4.69
C ARG A 127 -13.58 -16.05 6.00
N MET A 128 -14.21 -17.20 6.26
CA MET A 128 -15.00 -17.48 7.45
C MET A 128 -14.18 -17.31 8.72
N GLU A 129 -14.84 -16.89 9.79
CA GLU A 129 -14.27 -16.95 11.12
C GLU A 129 -14.13 -18.42 11.57
N HIS A 130 -13.21 -18.67 12.52
CA HIS A 130 -12.92 -20.05 12.96
C HIS A 130 -14.16 -20.78 13.51
N ASP A 131 -14.95 -20.08 14.31
CA ASP A 131 -16.16 -20.65 14.94
C ASP A 131 -17.24 -20.98 13.90
N GLU A 132 -17.40 -20.11 12.88
CA GLU A 132 -18.32 -20.38 11.76
C GLU A 132 -17.88 -21.61 10.98
N TYR A 133 -16.58 -21.73 10.67
CA TYR A 133 -16.03 -22.89 9.97
C TYR A 133 -16.26 -24.18 10.73
N GLU A 134 -15.97 -24.23 12.02
CA GLU A 134 -16.18 -25.46 12.81
C GLU A 134 -17.67 -25.81 12.93
N ALA A 135 -18.56 -24.82 13.07
CA ALA A 135 -20.00 -25.04 13.10
C ALA A 135 -20.52 -25.64 11.77
N VAL A 136 -20.14 -25.02 10.64
CA VAL A 136 -20.54 -25.50 9.31
C VAL A 136 -19.94 -26.87 9.03
N ARG A 137 -18.68 -27.11 9.33
CA ARG A 137 -17.99 -28.39 9.16
C ARG A 137 -18.68 -29.52 9.93
N LYS A 138 -19.14 -29.24 11.15
CA LYS A 138 -19.89 -30.18 11.97
C LYS A 138 -21.22 -30.50 11.32
N MET A 139 -22.00 -29.48 10.93
CA MET A 139 -23.29 -29.64 10.25
C MET A 139 -23.16 -30.41 8.95
N VAL A 140 -22.19 -30.12 8.09
CA VAL A 140 -21.92 -30.80 6.82
C VAL A 140 -21.71 -32.31 7.03
N ARG A 141 -21.00 -32.71 8.09
CA ARG A 141 -20.77 -34.12 8.43
C ARG A 141 -22.02 -34.79 8.97
N GLU A 142 -22.77 -34.14 9.88
CA GLU A 142 -23.95 -34.69 10.52
C GLU A 142 -25.12 -34.90 9.54
N LYS A 143 -25.25 -33.98 8.55
CA LYS A 143 -26.32 -34.02 7.54
C LYS A 143 -25.90 -34.59 6.20
N SER A 144 -24.66 -35.10 6.09
CA SER A 144 -24.12 -35.74 4.88
C SER A 144 -24.09 -34.84 3.63
N TYR A 145 -23.78 -33.53 3.80
CA TYR A 145 -23.61 -32.60 2.68
C TYR A 145 -22.19 -32.61 2.08
N THR A 146 -21.39 -33.64 2.37
CA THR A 146 -19.98 -33.73 1.95
C THR A 146 -19.78 -33.77 0.43
N ASP A 147 -20.79 -34.11 -0.33
CA ASP A 147 -20.72 -34.23 -1.80
C ASP A 147 -21.00 -32.90 -2.49
N CYS A 148 -21.69 -31.97 -1.83
CA CYS A 148 -22.06 -30.67 -2.40
C CYS A 148 -21.44 -29.48 -1.69
N VAL A 149 -20.93 -29.60 -0.45
CA VAL A 149 -20.36 -28.53 0.35
C VAL A 149 -18.88 -28.78 0.59
N GLY A 150 -18.05 -27.79 0.26
CA GLY A 150 -16.60 -27.88 0.44
C GLY A 150 -15.98 -26.61 1.00
N PHE A 151 -14.71 -26.73 1.42
CA PHE A 151 -13.94 -25.63 1.97
C PHE A 151 -12.64 -25.47 1.20
N ARG A 152 -12.24 -24.21 0.99
CA ARG A 152 -10.92 -23.87 0.44
C ARG A 152 -10.14 -23.00 1.40
N ASP A 153 -8.83 -23.19 1.43
CA ASP A 153 -7.93 -22.30 2.14
C ASP A 153 -7.82 -20.99 1.38
N GLU A 154 -7.99 -19.88 2.11
CA GLU A 154 -7.86 -18.53 1.57
C GLU A 154 -7.17 -17.64 2.59
N ALA A 155 -6.24 -16.79 2.13
CA ALA A 155 -5.59 -15.85 3.00
C ALA A 155 -6.54 -14.66 3.32
N LYS A 156 -6.67 -14.34 4.61
CA LYS A 156 -7.36 -13.13 5.10
C LYS A 156 -6.33 -12.17 5.66
N ARG A 157 -6.34 -10.93 5.15
CA ARG A 157 -5.53 -9.87 5.71
C ARG A 157 -6.13 -9.43 7.04
N TYR A 158 -5.27 -9.25 8.04
CA TYR A 158 -5.65 -8.88 9.39
C TYR A 158 -4.72 -7.80 9.94
N TYR A 159 -5.30 -6.82 10.59
CA TYR A 159 -4.62 -5.67 11.18
C TYR A 159 -4.79 -5.76 12.72
N PRO A 160 -3.81 -6.32 13.44
CA PRO A 160 -3.95 -6.67 14.85
C PRO A 160 -4.14 -5.47 15.78
N ASN A 161 -3.80 -4.27 15.32
CA ASN A 161 -3.90 -3.04 16.10
C ASN A 161 -5.11 -2.17 15.68
N ASP A 162 -6.10 -2.74 14.98
CA ASP A 162 -7.31 -2.07 14.49
C ASP A 162 -7.02 -0.77 13.77
N ILE A 163 -7.40 0.38 14.33
CA ILE A 163 -7.28 1.70 13.68
C ILE A 163 -5.85 2.24 13.65
N LEU A 164 -4.91 1.65 14.41
CA LEU A 164 -3.55 2.19 14.54
C LEU A 164 -2.81 2.19 13.21
N GLY A 165 -2.43 3.37 12.76
CA GLY A 165 -1.72 3.55 11.49
C GLY A 165 -2.57 3.28 10.23
N ALA A 166 -3.89 3.20 10.35
CA ALA A 166 -4.81 2.81 9.27
C ALA A 166 -4.58 3.61 7.98
N ASN A 167 -4.47 4.94 8.05
CA ASN A 167 -4.25 5.78 6.87
C ASN A 167 -2.87 5.58 6.20
N VAL A 168 -1.91 4.98 6.90
CA VAL A 168 -0.60 4.62 6.35
C VAL A 168 -0.63 3.21 5.79
N LEU A 169 -1.13 2.25 6.56
CA LEU A 169 -1.21 0.85 6.16
C LEU A 169 -2.11 0.67 4.94
N GLY A 170 -3.26 1.35 4.94
CA GLY A 170 -4.30 1.08 3.98
C GLY A 170 -5.04 -0.22 4.27
N PHE A 171 -5.63 -0.82 3.26
CA PHE A 171 -6.40 -2.06 3.38
C PHE A 171 -6.38 -2.87 2.08
N VAL A 172 -6.81 -4.12 2.20
CA VAL A 172 -6.83 -5.10 1.10
C VAL A 172 -8.27 -5.50 0.82
N GLY A 173 -8.63 -5.51 -0.47
CA GLY A 173 -9.94 -5.98 -0.94
C GLY A 173 -10.09 -7.50 -0.87
N THR A 174 -11.29 -7.99 -1.23
CA THR A 174 -11.63 -9.42 -1.24
C THR A 174 -10.75 -10.26 -2.17
N ASP A 175 -10.19 -9.65 -3.24
CA ASP A 175 -9.34 -10.33 -4.21
C ASP A 175 -7.84 -10.22 -3.87
N ASP A 176 -7.53 -9.93 -2.61
CA ASP A 176 -6.16 -9.78 -2.11
C ASP A 176 -5.36 -8.71 -2.88
N LYS A 177 -6.04 -7.63 -3.27
CA LYS A 177 -5.47 -6.45 -3.91
C LYS A 177 -5.42 -5.31 -2.91
N GLY A 178 -4.26 -4.68 -2.76
CA GLY A 178 -4.11 -3.46 -1.97
C GLY A 178 -4.91 -2.32 -2.60
N LEU A 179 -5.75 -1.66 -1.80
CA LEU A 179 -6.66 -0.62 -2.29
C LEU A 179 -6.27 0.79 -1.82
N ASP A 180 -5.48 0.90 -0.76
CA ASP A 180 -4.97 2.16 -0.24
C ASP A 180 -3.66 1.96 0.54
N GLY A 181 -2.97 3.04 0.91
CA GLY A 181 -1.77 3.07 1.75
C GLY A 181 -0.61 2.22 1.23
N ILE A 182 0.19 1.70 2.16
CA ILE A 182 1.33 0.81 1.86
C ILE A 182 0.86 -0.47 1.18
N GLU A 183 -0.33 -0.98 1.52
CA GLU A 183 -0.92 -2.15 0.88
C GLU A 183 -1.09 -1.94 -0.63
N GLN A 184 -1.47 -0.75 -1.08
CA GLN A 184 -1.57 -0.39 -2.50
C GLN A 184 -0.21 -0.02 -3.09
N GLY A 185 0.57 0.82 -2.42
CA GLY A 185 1.85 1.32 -2.91
C GLY A 185 2.87 0.22 -3.17
N LEU A 186 2.82 -0.85 -2.35
CA LEU A 186 3.72 -2.00 -2.43
C LEU A 186 2.99 -3.32 -2.78
N ASP A 187 1.81 -3.24 -3.44
CA ASP A 187 0.97 -4.39 -3.73
C ASP A 187 1.73 -5.54 -4.42
N GLY A 188 2.51 -5.23 -5.45
CA GLY A 188 3.27 -6.22 -6.20
C GLY A 188 4.34 -6.96 -5.36
N LEU A 189 4.93 -6.28 -4.36
CA LEU A 189 5.92 -6.88 -3.46
C LEU A 189 5.25 -7.69 -2.34
N LEU A 190 4.19 -7.14 -1.74
CA LEU A 190 3.46 -7.78 -0.65
C LEU A 190 2.69 -9.02 -1.11
N LYS A 191 2.05 -8.97 -2.27
CA LYS A 191 1.24 -10.08 -2.81
C LYS A 191 2.10 -11.22 -3.34
N GLY A 192 3.28 -10.93 -3.87
CA GLY A 192 4.10 -11.89 -4.59
C GLY A 192 3.49 -12.32 -5.93
N GLU A 193 4.16 -13.21 -6.63
CA GLU A 193 3.64 -13.77 -7.89
C GLU A 193 2.61 -14.88 -7.61
N VAL A 194 1.48 -14.77 -8.27
CA VAL A 194 0.49 -15.86 -8.34
C VAL A 194 1.00 -16.89 -9.35
N LYS A 195 1.32 -18.10 -8.90
CA LYS A 195 1.66 -19.20 -9.81
C LYS A 195 0.46 -20.11 -9.99
N GLU A 196 0.02 -20.23 -11.22
CA GLU A 196 -0.93 -21.24 -11.61
C GLU A 196 -0.28 -22.62 -11.51
N LYS A 197 -0.93 -23.54 -10.84
CA LYS A 197 -0.48 -24.89 -10.67
C LYS A 197 -1.54 -25.85 -11.18
N TYR A 198 -1.11 -26.72 -12.08
CA TYR A 198 -1.93 -27.78 -12.59
C TYR A 198 -2.00 -28.92 -11.58
N LEU A 199 -3.19 -29.22 -11.07
CA LEU A 199 -3.46 -30.38 -10.22
C LEU A 199 -4.19 -31.46 -11.03
N THR A 200 -3.64 -32.66 -11.06
CA THR A 200 -4.30 -33.83 -11.62
C THR A 200 -5.33 -34.35 -10.62
N THR A 201 -6.56 -34.51 -11.05
CA THR A 201 -7.66 -35.02 -10.23
C THR A 201 -8.15 -36.38 -10.73
N ASP A 202 -8.78 -37.16 -9.85
CA ASP A 202 -9.50 -38.37 -10.21
C ASP A 202 -10.85 -38.01 -10.86
N ARG A 203 -11.61 -39.06 -11.28
CA ARG A 203 -12.92 -38.92 -11.92
C ARG A 203 -13.99 -38.25 -11.02
N GLN A 204 -13.71 -38.10 -9.72
CA GLN A 204 -14.55 -37.43 -8.72
C GLN A 204 -13.98 -36.06 -8.28
N ASN A 205 -13.12 -35.47 -9.11
CA ASN A 205 -12.45 -34.17 -8.85
C ASN A 205 -11.57 -34.14 -7.58
N ARG A 206 -11.12 -35.31 -7.08
CA ARG A 206 -10.22 -35.37 -5.92
C ARG A 206 -8.77 -35.33 -6.37
N PRO A 207 -7.90 -34.49 -5.77
CA PRO A 207 -6.49 -34.42 -6.12
C PRO A 207 -5.78 -35.76 -5.95
N ILE A 208 -5.05 -36.19 -6.96
CA ILE A 208 -4.25 -37.42 -6.88
C ILE A 208 -2.99 -37.10 -6.05
N LEU A 209 -2.69 -37.93 -5.05
CA LEU A 209 -1.62 -37.75 -4.07
C LEU A 209 -0.24 -37.45 -4.69
N ASP A 210 0.10 -38.09 -5.81
CA ASP A 210 1.37 -37.83 -6.52
C ASP A 210 1.47 -36.42 -7.07
N SER A 211 0.36 -35.81 -7.47
CA SER A 211 0.34 -34.41 -7.94
C SER A 211 0.52 -33.41 -6.79
N ILE A 212 0.05 -33.76 -5.58
CA ILE A 212 0.24 -32.96 -4.37
C ILE A 212 1.72 -32.99 -3.93
N PHE A 213 2.35 -34.15 -3.94
CA PHE A 213 3.77 -34.31 -3.50
C PHE A 213 4.76 -33.78 -4.53
N SER A 214 4.53 -33.96 -5.82
CA SER A 214 5.37 -33.37 -6.87
C SER A 214 5.30 -31.85 -6.86
N SER A 215 4.15 -31.33 -6.43
CA SER A 215 3.88 -29.92 -6.35
C SER A 215 4.62 -29.22 -5.20
N GLN A 216 4.79 -29.84 -4.05
CA GLN A 216 5.53 -29.28 -2.92
C GLN A 216 7.06 -29.16 -3.21
N ARG A 217 7.63 -29.98 -4.08
CA ARG A 217 9.07 -29.95 -4.41
C ARG A 217 9.49 -28.88 -5.42
N GLN A 218 8.55 -28.27 -6.15
CA GLN A 218 8.84 -27.26 -7.19
C GLN A 218 8.59 -25.81 -6.77
N TYR A 219 8.36 -25.56 -5.47
CA TYR A 219 8.21 -24.20 -4.95
C TYR A 219 9.56 -23.46 -4.91
N LYS A 220 10.05 -23.01 -6.06
CA LYS A 220 11.05 -21.94 -6.22
C LYS A 220 10.39 -20.80 -7.01
N GLY A 221 9.43 -20.14 -6.40
CA GLY A 221 8.84 -18.93 -6.94
C GLY A 221 9.27 -17.71 -6.14
N GLU A 222 9.22 -16.54 -6.73
CA GLU A 222 9.35 -15.30 -5.97
C GLU A 222 8.16 -15.20 -5.01
N TYR A 223 8.47 -15.35 -3.74
CA TYR A 223 7.50 -15.24 -2.65
C TYR A 223 7.17 -13.77 -2.41
N CYS A 224 6.03 -13.53 -1.76
CA CYS A 224 5.73 -12.26 -1.14
C CYS A 224 6.93 -11.75 -0.31
N LYS A 225 7.03 -10.45 -0.17
CA LYS A 225 8.08 -9.82 0.64
C LYS A 225 7.46 -9.21 1.89
N ASN A 226 8.21 -9.24 2.98
CA ASN A 226 7.82 -8.54 4.21
C ASN A 226 8.36 -7.11 4.17
N VAL A 227 7.64 -6.20 4.79
CA VAL A 227 7.97 -4.77 4.82
C VAL A 227 8.09 -4.30 6.26
N GLU A 228 9.25 -3.78 6.63
CA GLU A 228 9.48 -3.07 7.88
C GLU A 228 9.34 -1.57 7.60
N LEU A 229 8.46 -0.91 8.36
CA LEU A 229 8.21 0.53 8.26
C LEU A 229 9.16 1.32 9.17
N THR A 230 9.32 2.62 8.89
CA THR A 230 9.97 3.56 9.79
C THR A 230 9.06 3.99 10.95
N LEU A 231 7.75 3.71 10.86
CA LEU A 231 6.79 4.00 11.92
C LEU A 231 7.20 3.34 13.23
N ASP A 232 7.05 4.08 14.32
CA ASP A 232 7.13 3.56 15.69
C ASP A 232 5.71 3.45 16.25
N ALA A 233 5.25 2.23 16.50
CA ALA A 233 3.89 1.99 16.98
C ALA A 233 3.58 2.69 18.29
N GLY A 234 4.59 2.92 19.15
CA GLY A 234 4.42 3.67 20.41
C GLY A 234 4.21 5.16 20.16
N ILE A 235 5.01 5.78 19.28
CA ILE A 235 4.83 7.20 18.91
C ILE A 235 3.51 7.36 18.14
N GLN A 236 3.19 6.45 17.24
CA GLN A 236 1.92 6.44 16.49
C GLN A 236 0.71 6.42 17.44
N PHE A 237 0.76 5.53 18.42
CA PHE A 237 -0.31 5.43 19.43
C PHE A 237 -0.51 6.73 20.23
N ILE A 238 0.59 7.34 20.71
CA ILE A 238 0.52 8.63 21.42
C ILE A 238 -0.07 9.72 20.53
N VAL A 239 0.39 9.80 19.28
CA VAL A 239 -0.13 10.78 18.30
C VAL A 239 -1.63 10.58 18.10
N GLU A 240 -2.08 9.36 17.89
CA GLU A 240 -3.50 9.07 17.67
C GLU A 240 -4.37 9.38 18.87
N GLN A 241 -3.92 9.05 20.09
CA GLN A 241 -4.61 9.44 21.33
C GLN A 241 -4.75 10.97 21.46
N GLU A 242 -3.69 11.72 21.16
CA GLU A 242 -3.73 13.17 21.22
C GLU A 242 -4.64 13.78 20.14
N LEU A 243 -4.69 13.17 18.94
CA LEU A 243 -5.64 13.56 17.91
C LEU A 243 -7.09 13.29 18.34
N ASP A 244 -7.37 12.15 18.97
CA ASP A 244 -8.71 11.83 19.49
C ASP A 244 -9.14 12.82 20.57
N ARG A 245 -8.22 13.20 21.47
CA ARG A 245 -8.47 14.23 22.47
C ARG A 245 -8.75 15.59 21.82
N ALA A 246 -7.92 15.99 20.86
CA ALA A 246 -8.10 17.26 20.15
C ALA A 246 -9.41 17.31 19.33
N MET A 247 -9.84 16.19 18.75
CA MET A 247 -11.15 16.06 18.09
C MET A 247 -12.28 16.30 19.09
N ALA A 248 -12.21 15.67 20.27
CA ALA A 248 -13.24 15.80 21.30
C ALA A 248 -13.32 17.23 21.90
N GLU A 249 -12.17 17.87 22.13
CA GLU A 249 -12.10 19.18 22.76
C GLU A 249 -12.46 20.33 21.79
N ASN A 250 -12.10 20.22 20.50
CA ASN A 250 -12.17 21.34 19.55
C ASN A 250 -13.19 21.12 18.43
N ASN A 251 -13.70 19.88 18.25
CA ASN A 251 -14.65 19.50 17.22
C ASN A 251 -14.26 20.00 15.80
N PRO A 252 -13.00 19.83 15.34
CA PRO A 252 -12.60 20.21 14.00
C PRO A 252 -13.22 19.25 12.97
N GLN A 253 -13.30 19.68 11.70
CA GLN A 253 -13.73 18.78 10.60
C GLN A 253 -12.72 17.66 10.35
N ALA A 254 -11.44 17.98 10.47
CA ALA A 254 -10.36 17.03 10.34
C ALA A 254 -9.11 17.54 11.06
N ILE A 255 -8.24 16.61 11.45
CA ILE A 255 -6.95 16.92 12.06
C ILE A 255 -5.90 15.92 11.56
N THR A 256 -4.69 16.38 11.35
CA THR A 256 -3.58 15.55 10.84
C THR A 256 -2.30 15.86 11.63
N CYS A 257 -1.53 14.83 11.94
CA CYS A 257 -0.22 14.95 12.56
C CYS A 257 0.81 14.07 11.81
N VAL A 258 2.00 14.62 11.59
CA VAL A 258 3.16 13.91 11.05
C VAL A 258 4.34 14.15 11.97
N VAL A 259 5.03 13.08 12.36
CA VAL A 259 6.26 13.10 13.14
C VAL A 259 7.38 12.55 12.27
N MET A 260 8.43 13.36 12.06
CA MET A 260 9.54 13.02 11.18
C MET A 260 10.88 13.22 11.91
N ASN A 261 11.83 12.31 11.68
CA ASN A 261 13.21 12.50 12.11
C ASN A 261 13.93 13.39 11.09
N PRO A 262 14.33 14.62 11.48
CA PRO A 262 14.95 15.56 10.53
C PRO A 262 16.34 15.13 10.06
N LYS A 263 17.01 14.21 10.76
CA LYS A 263 18.37 13.74 10.42
C LYS A 263 18.38 12.55 9.46
N THR A 264 17.27 11.82 9.37
CA THR A 264 17.20 10.62 8.53
C THR A 264 16.14 10.71 7.43
N GLY A 265 15.12 11.55 7.58
CA GLY A 265 13.96 11.59 6.70
C GLY A 265 12.90 10.54 7.03
N GLU A 266 13.12 9.73 8.07
CA GLU A 266 12.15 8.72 8.51
C GLU A 266 10.88 9.34 9.07
N VAL A 267 9.72 8.89 8.58
CA VAL A 267 8.42 9.22 9.17
C VAL A 267 8.18 8.25 10.33
N LEU A 268 8.15 8.77 11.55
CA LEU A 268 7.99 7.99 12.78
C LEU A 268 6.53 7.78 13.17
N ALA A 269 5.67 8.73 12.81
CA ALA A 269 4.22 8.63 12.96
C ALA A 269 3.51 9.51 11.92
N MET A 270 2.36 9.06 11.46
CA MET A 270 1.51 9.79 10.54
C MET A 270 0.05 9.36 10.76
N ALA A 271 -0.79 10.28 11.21
CA ALA A 271 -2.17 9.99 11.54
C ALA A 271 -3.10 11.14 11.14
N SER A 272 -4.34 10.78 10.80
CA SER A 272 -5.42 11.72 10.53
C SER A 272 -6.69 11.33 11.31
N ARG A 273 -7.56 12.32 11.57
CA ARG A 273 -8.92 12.09 12.05
C ARG A 273 -9.91 12.85 11.17
N PRO A 274 -11.12 12.30 10.90
CA PRO A 274 -11.57 10.95 11.25
C PRO A 274 -10.74 9.86 10.60
N SER A 275 -10.72 8.65 11.19
CA SER A 275 -10.02 7.46 10.70
C SER A 275 -10.99 6.26 10.62
N TYR A 276 -10.51 5.09 10.27
CA TYR A 276 -11.30 3.88 10.05
C TYR A 276 -10.57 2.64 10.58
N ASN A 277 -11.31 1.52 10.76
CA ASN A 277 -10.71 0.22 11.03
C ASN A 277 -10.48 -0.51 9.69
N PRO A 278 -9.23 -0.82 9.29
CA PRO A 278 -8.94 -1.51 8.04
C PRO A 278 -9.49 -2.95 7.99
N ASN A 279 -9.78 -3.57 9.14
CA ASN A 279 -10.46 -4.89 9.19
C ASN A 279 -11.92 -4.83 8.74
N SER A 280 -12.57 -3.65 8.83
CA SER A 280 -13.97 -3.41 8.44
C SER A 280 -14.11 -2.11 7.63
N PHE A 281 -13.18 -1.85 6.71
CA PHE A 281 -13.13 -0.60 5.93
C PHE A 281 -14.43 -0.27 5.19
N TYR A 282 -15.20 -1.29 4.81
CA TYR A 282 -16.49 -1.16 4.11
C TYR A 282 -17.60 -0.50 4.97
N ASP A 283 -17.43 -0.43 6.29
CA ASP A 283 -18.35 0.28 7.19
C ASP A 283 -18.16 1.80 7.19
N TYR A 284 -17.12 2.26 6.50
CA TYR A 284 -16.70 3.66 6.50
C TYR A 284 -16.82 4.31 5.11
N SER A 285 -17.05 5.61 5.10
CA SER A 285 -17.07 6.39 3.85
C SER A 285 -15.66 6.49 3.24
N PRO A 286 -15.52 6.47 1.89
CA PRO A 286 -14.23 6.60 1.21
C PRO A 286 -13.43 7.87 1.56
N GLU A 287 -14.10 8.92 2.04
CA GLU A 287 -13.43 10.18 2.42
C GLU A 287 -12.52 10.02 3.64
N VAL A 288 -12.78 9.05 4.53
CA VAL A 288 -11.95 8.82 5.72
C VAL A 288 -10.77 7.89 5.47
N TRP A 289 -10.76 7.17 4.33
CA TRP A 289 -9.63 6.31 3.97
C TRP A 289 -8.40 7.14 3.56
N LYS A 290 -8.64 8.28 2.89
CA LYS A 290 -7.59 9.14 2.35
C LYS A 290 -6.58 9.57 3.42
N ASN A 291 -5.32 9.38 3.13
CA ASN A 291 -4.24 9.89 3.98
C ASN A 291 -4.08 11.40 3.75
N ARG A 292 -4.68 12.20 4.64
CA ARG A 292 -4.68 13.67 4.53
C ARG A 292 -3.28 14.28 4.64
N ALA A 293 -2.32 13.59 5.24
CA ALA A 293 -0.96 14.08 5.35
C ALA A 293 -0.28 14.26 3.98
N VAL A 294 -0.66 13.45 3.00
CA VAL A 294 -0.08 13.44 1.65
C VAL A 294 -1.05 13.96 0.59
N SER A 295 -2.37 13.83 0.80
CA SER A 295 -3.38 14.13 -0.23
C SER A 295 -4.15 15.44 -0.01
N PHE A 296 -4.07 16.07 1.14
CA PHE A 296 -4.77 17.32 1.44
C PHE A 296 -3.84 18.51 1.27
N ILE A 297 -4.24 19.47 0.45
CA ILE A 297 -3.51 20.71 0.23
C ILE A 297 -4.22 21.88 0.93
N TYR A 298 -3.46 22.75 1.56
CA TYR A 298 -3.96 23.91 2.28
C TYR A 298 -2.95 25.05 2.30
N GLU A 299 -3.41 26.26 2.58
CA GLU A 299 -2.52 27.40 2.79
C GLU A 299 -1.77 27.30 4.13
N PRO A 300 -0.43 27.16 4.14
CA PRO A 300 0.34 26.90 5.36
C PRO A 300 0.34 28.08 6.35
N GLY A 301 -0.03 29.27 5.90
CA GLY A 301 -0.06 30.46 6.73
C GLY A 301 1.31 30.78 7.33
N SER A 302 1.34 31.24 8.59
CA SER A 302 2.55 31.73 9.24
C SER A 302 3.69 30.71 9.39
N THR A 303 3.44 29.42 9.21
CA THR A 303 4.51 28.41 9.22
C THR A 303 5.44 28.53 8.01
N PHE A 304 4.91 28.98 6.87
CA PHE A 304 5.71 29.25 5.66
C PHE A 304 6.69 30.42 5.83
N LYS A 305 6.45 31.32 6.78
CA LYS A 305 7.35 32.46 7.07
C LYS A 305 8.77 32.02 7.45
N SER A 306 8.93 30.80 7.96
CA SER A 306 10.26 30.22 8.22
C SER A 306 11.06 30.08 6.93
N VAL A 307 10.41 29.64 5.84
CA VAL A 307 11.04 29.52 4.51
C VAL A 307 11.35 30.91 3.92
N VAL A 308 10.43 31.86 4.09
CA VAL A 308 10.64 33.25 3.65
C VAL A 308 11.79 33.90 4.38
N ALA A 309 11.91 33.70 5.71
CA ALA A 309 13.03 34.20 6.51
C ALA A 309 14.34 33.51 6.10
N ALA A 310 14.36 32.22 5.83
CA ALA A 310 15.48 31.48 5.28
C ALA A 310 16.00 32.14 3.98
N ALA A 311 15.09 32.33 3.03
CA ALA A 311 15.38 32.96 1.74
C ALA A 311 15.95 34.38 1.92
N ALA A 312 15.31 35.19 2.75
CA ALA A 312 15.70 36.59 2.96
C ALA A 312 17.07 36.73 3.61
N LEU A 313 17.41 35.88 4.57
CA LEU A 313 18.73 35.83 5.20
C LEU A 313 19.78 35.30 4.22
N GLN A 314 19.48 34.25 3.45
CA GLN A 314 20.40 33.66 2.46
C GLN A 314 20.77 34.67 1.36
N GLU A 315 19.77 35.40 0.84
CA GLU A 315 19.93 36.41 -0.18
C GLU A 315 20.45 37.74 0.38
N LYS A 316 20.65 37.82 1.69
CA LYS A 316 21.14 39.04 2.40
C LYS A 316 20.26 40.26 2.16
N VAL A 317 18.98 40.07 1.84
CA VAL A 317 18.02 41.19 1.69
C VAL A 317 17.55 41.71 3.04
N VAL A 318 17.83 40.94 4.10
CA VAL A 318 17.62 41.32 5.50
C VAL A 318 18.78 40.85 6.38
N SER A 319 18.98 41.53 7.52
CA SER A 319 19.80 41.04 8.64
C SER A 319 18.96 41.01 9.93
N PRO A 320 19.35 40.24 10.96
CA PRO A 320 18.57 40.13 12.21
C PRO A 320 18.23 41.46 12.85
N ASN A 321 19.16 42.41 12.81
CA ASN A 321 19.01 43.74 13.43
C ASN A 321 18.45 44.82 12.48
N GLN A 322 18.07 44.43 11.26
CA GLN A 322 17.52 45.40 10.31
C GLN A 322 16.18 45.92 10.80
N VAL A 323 16.01 47.22 10.73
CA VAL A 323 14.85 47.96 11.22
C VAL A 323 13.72 47.93 10.17
N PHE A 324 12.52 47.70 10.65
CA PHE A 324 11.27 47.76 9.92
C PHE A 324 10.28 48.69 10.64
N VAL A 325 9.38 49.30 9.88
CA VAL A 325 8.25 50.03 10.42
C VAL A 325 7.00 49.16 10.27
N ASP A 326 6.36 48.87 11.40
CA ASP A 326 5.11 48.15 11.46
C ASP A 326 3.94 49.09 11.84
N PRO A 327 3.17 49.57 10.86
CA PRO A 327 1.99 50.40 11.12
C PRO A 327 0.74 49.62 11.53
N GLY A 328 0.83 48.28 11.72
CA GLY A 328 -0.29 47.37 11.97
C GLY A 328 -0.96 46.81 10.68
N TYR A 329 -0.86 47.51 9.56
CA TYR A 329 -1.24 47.08 8.23
C TYR A 329 -0.42 47.75 7.14
N VAL A 330 -0.36 47.12 5.97
CA VAL A 330 0.24 47.66 4.74
C VAL A 330 -0.71 47.49 3.57
N MET A 331 -0.70 48.45 2.62
CA MET A 331 -1.47 48.33 1.38
C MET A 331 -0.51 47.93 0.26
N VAL A 332 -0.80 46.83 -0.44
CA VAL A 332 -0.01 46.35 -1.57
C VAL A 332 -0.94 46.09 -2.75
N SER A 333 -0.77 46.85 -3.83
CA SER A 333 -1.61 46.76 -5.05
C SER A 333 -3.10 46.74 -4.75
N GLY A 334 -3.56 47.60 -3.81
CA GLY A 334 -4.94 47.70 -3.38
C GLY A 334 -5.44 46.67 -2.36
N ARG A 335 -4.60 45.67 -2.01
CA ARG A 335 -4.93 44.67 -0.97
C ARG A 335 -4.35 45.09 0.38
N ARG A 336 -5.20 45.03 1.42
CA ARG A 336 -4.77 45.32 2.80
C ARG A 336 -4.25 44.04 3.44
N ILE A 337 -3.00 44.08 3.91
CA ILE A 337 -2.36 43.02 4.70
C ILE A 337 -2.14 43.55 6.11
N GLN A 338 -2.73 42.91 7.10
CA GLN A 338 -2.68 43.37 8.52
C GLN A 338 -2.14 42.27 9.43
N ASN A 339 -1.58 42.68 10.57
CA ASN A 339 -1.21 41.76 11.62
C ASN A 339 -2.46 41.07 12.20
N TRP A 340 -2.29 39.83 12.69
CA TRP A 340 -3.40 39.04 13.22
C TRP A 340 -4.12 39.73 14.39
N SER A 341 -3.36 40.50 15.22
CA SER A 341 -3.90 41.29 16.33
C SER A 341 -4.50 42.62 15.90
N GLY A 342 -4.29 43.04 14.65
CA GLY A 342 -4.70 44.36 14.15
C GLY A 342 -3.91 45.54 14.77
N THR A 343 -2.90 45.24 15.64
CA THR A 343 -2.13 46.27 16.34
C THR A 343 -0.83 46.62 15.60
N SER A 344 -0.34 47.87 15.78
CA SER A 344 0.98 48.34 15.35
C SER A 344 2.00 48.06 16.43
N PHE A 345 3.20 47.59 16.00
CA PHE A 345 4.36 47.43 16.86
C PHE A 345 5.40 48.59 16.69
N GLY A 346 5.11 49.55 15.82
CA GLY A 346 5.97 50.67 15.57
C GLY A 346 7.29 50.31 14.90
N THR A 347 8.39 50.76 15.44
CA THR A 347 9.74 50.45 14.92
C THR A 347 10.24 49.16 15.55
N VAL A 348 10.52 48.17 14.74
CA VAL A 348 10.89 46.80 15.16
C VAL A 348 12.09 46.30 14.37
N THR A 349 12.82 45.31 14.88
CA THR A 349 13.89 44.62 14.16
C THR A 349 13.32 43.44 13.35
N PHE A 350 14.11 42.92 12.41
CA PHE A 350 13.72 41.66 11.71
C PHE A 350 13.54 40.50 12.70
N THR A 351 14.37 40.46 13.75
CA THR A 351 14.21 39.53 14.86
C THR A 351 12.80 39.63 15.48
N ASP A 352 12.29 40.85 15.73
CA ASP A 352 10.93 41.04 16.24
C ASP A 352 9.86 40.68 15.22
N VAL A 353 10.09 40.95 13.92
CA VAL A 353 9.21 40.57 12.83
C VAL A 353 9.00 39.03 12.84
N VAL A 354 10.08 38.24 12.95
CA VAL A 354 10.04 36.80 13.07
C VAL A 354 9.39 36.39 14.37
N LYS A 355 9.84 36.88 15.51
CA LYS A 355 9.42 36.55 16.86
C LYS A 355 7.92 36.76 17.09
N GLN A 356 7.35 37.85 16.60
CA GLN A 356 5.94 38.20 16.73
C GLN A 356 5.11 37.76 15.50
N SER A 357 5.75 37.13 14.52
CA SER A 357 5.10 36.69 13.26
C SER A 357 4.33 37.83 12.58
N LEU A 358 4.96 39.01 12.41
CA LEU A 358 4.31 40.21 11.87
C LEU A 358 4.06 40.09 10.37
N ASN A 359 2.80 40.10 9.96
CA ASN A 359 2.40 40.00 8.56
C ASN A 359 2.93 41.19 7.74
N THR A 360 2.89 42.41 8.29
CA THR A 360 3.37 43.62 7.67
C THR A 360 4.86 43.54 7.36
N GLY A 361 5.66 43.01 8.28
CA GLY A 361 7.10 42.82 8.10
C GLY A 361 7.39 41.78 7.04
N PHE A 362 6.74 40.61 7.06
CA PHE A 362 6.94 39.57 6.06
C PHE A 362 6.45 40.00 4.67
N ALA A 363 5.36 40.73 4.54
CA ALA A 363 4.94 41.31 3.26
C ALA A 363 6.04 42.21 2.66
N GLN A 364 6.69 43.10 3.48
CA GLN A 364 7.79 43.91 3.04
C GLN A 364 9.01 43.05 2.65
N VAL A 365 9.30 41.97 3.38
CA VAL A 365 10.41 41.04 3.07
C VAL A 365 10.12 40.33 1.74
N GLY A 366 8.90 39.85 1.53
CA GLY A 366 8.50 39.19 0.26
C GLY A 366 8.68 40.11 -0.94
N LEU A 367 8.24 41.36 -0.83
CA LEU A 367 8.42 42.35 -1.90
C LEU A 367 9.90 42.65 -2.20
N ARG A 368 10.80 42.63 -1.18
CA ARG A 368 12.27 42.77 -1.39
C ARG A 368 12.88 41.54 -2.06
N LEU A 369 12.39 40.35 -1.79
CA LEU A 369 12.81 39.11 -2.45
C LEU A 369 12.32 39.05 -3.91
N GLY A 370 11.10 39.51 -4.15
CA GLY A 370 10.41 39.39 -5.44
C GLY A 370 9.86 38.01 -5.74
N ALA A 371 8.98 37.93 -6.73
CA ALA A 371 8.26 36.72 -7.11
C ALA A 371 9.20 35.56 -7.42
N GLN A 372 10.22 35.78 -8.24
CA GLN A 372 11.14 34.76 -8.71
C GLN A 372 11.87 34.07 -7.54
N LYS A 373 12.57 34.84 -6.71
CA LYS A 373 13.34 34.26 -5.59
C LYS A 373 12.42 33.56 -4.58
N LEU A 374 11.26 34.15 -4.26
CA LEU A 374 10.31 33.58 -3.33
C LEU A 374 9.82 32.21 -3.82
N THR A 375 9.51 32.10 -5.11
CA THR A 375 9.11 30.85 -5.75
C THR A 375 10.26 29.83 -5.83
N ASP A 376 11.48 30.29 -6.15
CA ASP A 376 12.65 29.41 -6.23
C ASP A 376 12.97 28.79 -4.86
N TYR A 377 12.93 29.58 -3.78
CA TYR A 377 13.11 29.05 -2.43
C TYR A 377 11.98 28.13 -2.00
N ALA A 378 10.73 28.41 -2.37
CA ALA A 378 9.64 27.46 -2.15
C ALA A 378 9.95 26.10 -2.80
N LYS A 379 10.40 26.08 -4.06
CA LYS A 379 10.83 24.86 -4.76
C LYS A 379 12.07 24.21 -4.13
N LEU A 380 13.06 25.00 -3.69
CA LEU A 380 14.23 24.48 -3.00
C LEU A 380 13.86 23.74 -1.71
N PHE A 381 12.87 24.22 -0.97
CA PHE A 381 12.33 23.57 0.23
C PHE A 381 11.33 22.45 -0.05
N GLY A 382 11.11 22.08 -1.33
CA GLY A 382 10.31 20.92 -1.73
C GLY A 382 8.85 21.18 -2.01
N PHE A 383 8.38 22.43 -2.04
CA PHE A 383 7.00 22.77 -2.38
C PHE A 383 6.76 22.76 -3.90
N GLY A 384 5.53 22.49 -4.31
CA GLY A 384 5.11 22.50 -5.71
C GLY A 384 5.33 21.18 -6.46
N THR A 385 5.89 20.15 -5.81
CA THR A 385 6.08 18.81 -6.37
C THR A 385 5.90 17.75 -5.28
N PRO A 386 5.43 16.53 -5.62
CA PRO A 386 5.39 15.41 -4.67
C PRO A 386 6.76 15.14 -4.04
N THR A 387 6.79 14.72 -2.77
CA THR A 387 8.03 14.39 -2.06
C THR A 387 8.61 13.04 -2.51
N GLY A 388 7.75 12.18 -3.07
CA GLY A 388 8.09 10.83 -3.52
C GLY A 388 8.16 9.82 -2.37
N ILE A 389 7.38 10.02 -1.30
CA ILE A 389 7.14 9.02 -0.26
C ILE A 389 6.42 7.80 -0.84
N GLU A 390 6.57 6.63 -0.23
CA GLU A 390 6.02 5.35 -0.74
C GLU A 390 4.50 5.20 -0.51
N LEU A 391 3.76 6.30 -0.45
CA LEU A 391 2.31 6.31 -0.27
C LEU A 391 1.61 6.77 -1.55
N PRO A 392 0.47 6.14 -1.92
CA PRO A 392 -0.32 6.56 -3.08
C PRO A 392 -1.06 7.88 -2.81
N GLY A 393 -1.47 8.54 -3.90
CA GLY A 393 -2.31 9.74 -3.82
C GLY A 393 -1.61 10.98 -3.27
N GLU A 394 -0.27 11.04 -3.37
CA GLU A 394 0.49 12.21 -2.94
C GLU A 394 0.25 13.41 -3.88
N GLU A 395 -0.14 14.55 -3.31
CA GLU A 395 -0.37 15.82 -4.02
C GLU A 395 0.90 16.67 -4.05
N GLY A 396 1.10 17.41 -5.15
CA GLY A 396 2.23 18.30 -5.33
C GLY A 396 2.07 19.68 -4.68
N GLY A 397 0.87 20.00 -4.19
CA GLY A 397 0.55 21.37 -3.79
C GLY A 397 0.32 22.30 -4.99
N LEU A 398 0.14 23.61 -4.69
CA LEU A 398 -0.05 24.64 -5.71
C LEU A 398 0.96 25.76 -5.51
N LEU A 399 1.70 26.07 -6.55
CA LEU A 399 2.69 27.15 -6.57
C LEU A 399 2.48 27.97 -7.85
N PHE A 400 2.28 29.28 -7.72
CA PHE A 400 2.09 30.16 -8.88
C PHE A 400 3.37 30.28 -9.70
N ASN A 401 3.18 30.50 -11.02
CA ASN A 401 4.29 30.91 -11.86
C ASN A 401 4.68 32.35 -11.49
N PRO A 402 5.97 32.61 -11.20
CA PRO A 402 6.43 33.94 -10.79
C PRO A 402 6.13 35.06 -11.79
N ASP A 403 6.07 34.77 -13.10
CA ASP A 403 5.76 35.73 -14.15
C ASP A 403 4.30 36.23 -14.11
N ASP A 404 3.40 35.44 -13.50
CA ASP A 404 1.97 35.77 -13.40
C ASP A 404 1.63 36.45 -12.07
N MET A 405 2.59 36.55 -11.12
CA MET A 405 2.36 37.10 -9.79
C MET A 405 2.38 38.60 -9.78
N ARG A 406 1.37 39.21 -9.14
CA ARG A 406 1.36 40.64 -8.79
C ARG A 406 2.04 40.85 -7.45
N ASP A 407 2.43 42.09 -7.14
CA ASP A 407 2.98 42.43 -5.83
C ASP A 407 2.10 42.00 -4.66
N SER A 408 0.75 42.06 -4.83
CA SER A 408 -0.20 41.55 -3.82
C SER A 408 -0.04 40.05 -3.57
N ASP A 409 0.24 39.26 -4.63
CA ASP A 409 0.38 37.82 -4.53
C ASP A 409 1.73 37.46 -3.89
N VAL A 410 2.79 38.20 -4.22
CA VAL A 410 4.09 38.07 -3.57
C VAL A 410 4.01 38.38 -2.07
N ALA A 411 3.33 39.47 -1.71
CA ALA A 411 3.18 39.88 -0.31
C ALA A 411 2.30 38.87 0.48
N THR A 412 1.28 38.29 -0.14
CA THR A 412 0.44 37.27 0.51
C THR A 412 1.13 35.90 0.56
N MET A 413 1.90 35.51 -0.45
CA MET A 413 2.72 34.31 -0.41
C MET A 413 3.76 34.40 0.71
N ALA A 414 4.37 35.57 0.94
CA ALA A 414 5.30 35.77 2.03
C ALA A 414 4.73 35.57 3.44
N ILE A 415 3.41 35.57 3.58
CA ILE A 415 2.72 35.25 4.84
C ILE A 415 2.06 33.85 4.80
N GLY A 416 2.34 33.04 3.76
CA GLY A 416 1.86 31.68 3.58
C GLY A 416 0.42 31.58 3.05
N GLN A 417 -0.06 32.59 2.36
CA GLN A 417 -1.28 32.58 1.55
C GLN A 417 -0.88 32.61 0.06
N SER A 418 -1.82 32.33 -0.85
CA SER A 418 -1.48 32.20 -2.28
C SER A 418 -0.42 31.15 -2.61
N ILE A 419 -0.34 30.14 -1.77
CA ILE A 419 0.42 28.89 -1.93
C ILE A 419 -0.37 27.78 -1.24
N ALA A 420 -0.45 26.59 -1.83
CA ALA A 420 -1.05 25.45 -1.14
C ALA A 420 -0.03 24.29 -1.05
N VAL A 421 0.06 23.67 0.12
CA VAL A 421 1.06 22.66 0.44
C VAL A 421 0.39 21.47 1.15
N THR A 422 1.03 20.29 1.10
CA THR A 422 0.60 19.18 1.94
C THR A 422 1.24 19.27 3.34
N PRO A 423 0.63 18.68 4.38
CA PRO A 423 1.27 18.56 5.70
C PRO A 423 2.66 17.90 5.64
N LEU A 424 2.82 16.88 4.77
CA LEU A 424 4.11 16.22 4.58
C LEU A 424 5.16 17.15 3.97
N GLN A 425 4.82 17.94 2.95
CA GLN A 425 5.73 18.94 2.39
C GLN A 425 6.16 19.94 3.46
N LEU A 426 5.23 20.40 4.30
CA LEU A 426 5.56 21.38 5.35
C LEU A 426 6.51 20.81 6.40
N VAL A 427 6.26 19.59 6.92
CA VAL A 427 7.18 19.00 7.89
C VAL A 427 8.53 18.67 7.28
N THR A 428 8.58 18.30 6.01
CA THR A 428 9.83 18.05 5.26
C THR A 428 10.66 19.34 5.11
N ALA A 429 10.02 20.45 4.78
CA ALA A 429 10.66 21.76 4.72
C ALA A 429 11.19 22.23 6.09
N MET A 430 10.40 22.06 7.16
CA MET A 430 10.84 22.36 8.53
C MET A 430 11.97 21.45 8.99
N SER A 431 11.94 20.17 8.57
CA SER A 431 13.04 19.22 8.84
C SER A 431 14.33 19.62 8.16
N ALA A 432 14.30 20.25 6.97
CA ALA A 432 15.50 20.78 6.32
C ALA A 432 16.17 21.88 7.16
N ILE A 433 15.37 22.78 7.78
CA ILE A 433 15.87 23.80 8.71
C ILE A 433 16.48 23.13 9.97
N ALA A 434 15.84 22.11 10.53
CA ALA A 434 16.36 21.35 11.67
C ALA A 434 17.57 20.45 11.31
N ASN A 435 17.90 20.35 10.02
CA ASN A 435 18.98 19.54 9.46
C ASN A 435 20.05 20.38 8.77
N ASP A 436 20.41 21.52 9.34
CA ASP A 436 21.49 22.37 8.83
C ASP A 436 21.29 22.82 7.37
N GLY A 437 20.03 23.06 6.98
CA GLY A 437 19.66 23.49 5.63
C GLY A 437 19.67 22.38 4.57
N VAL A 438 19.71 21.11 4.96
CA VAL A 438 19.72 19.96 4.03
C VAL A 438 18.36 19.30 3.96
N LEU A 439 17.72 19.35 2.80
CA LEU A 439 16.45 18.69 2.52
C LEU A 439 16.69 17.20 2.27
N LEU A 440 16.00 16.37 3.03
CA LEU A 440 16.00 14.92 2.87
C LEU A 440 14.69 14.45 2.22
N LYS A 441 14.76 13.34 1.48
CA LYS A 441 13.58 12.65 1.00
C LYS A 441 12.87 11.96 2.17
N PRO A 442 11.61 12.30 2.47
CA PRO A 442 10.85 11.55 3.47
C PRO A 442 10.61 10.13 2.98
N HIS A 443 10.68 9.16 3.88
CA HIS A 443 10.38 7.76 3.59
C HIS A 443 9.69 7.11 4.77
N ILE A 444 8.85 6.10 4.47
CA ILE A 444 8.08 5.35 5.46
C ILE A 444 8.42 3.86 5.44
N VAL A 445 9.07 3.39 4.37
CA VAL A 445 9.63 2.04 4.27
C VAL A 445 11.07 2.08 4.76
N LYS A 446 11.42 1.18 5.69
CA LYS A 446 12.79 1.03 6.21
C LYS A 446 13.51 -0.10 5.50
N THR A 447 12.93 -1.32 5.53
CA THR A 447 13.54 -2.52 4.97
C THR A 447 12.49 -3.40 4.33
N ILE A 448 12.82 -3.98 3.19
CA ILE A 448 12.03 -5.02 2.53
C ILE A 448 12.84 -6.30 2.60
N THR A 449 12.23 -7.39 3.09
CA THR A 449 12.89 -8.68 3.24
C THR A 449 12.16 -9.78 2.47
N ASN A 450 12.89 -10.78 2.03
CA ASN A 450 12.32 -12.02 1.54
C ASN A 450 11.74 -12.84 2.71
N VAL A 451 10.93 -13.85 2.39
CA VAL A 451 10.32 -14.75 3.40
C VAL A 451 11.37 -15.50 4.24
N ASP A 452 12.56 -15.75 3.68
CA ASP A 452 13.68 -16.38 4.37
C ASP A 452 14.47 -15.42 5.30
N GLY A 453 14.05 -14.16 5.40
CA GLY A 453 14.67 -13.12 6.21
C GLY A 453 15.85 -12.41 5.55
N SER A 454 16.25 -12.79 4.33
CA SER A 454 17.28 -12.06 3.59
C SER A 454 16.79 -10.69 3.16
N ILE A 455 17.67 -9.70 3.18
CA ILE A 455 17.35 -8.33 2.77
C ILE A 455 17.16 -8.29 1.25
N TYR A 456 16.00 -7.80 0.80
CA TYR A 456 15.73 -7.49 -0.60
C TYR A 456 16.11 -6.06 -0.94
N GLU A 457 15.70 -5.10 -0.09
CA GLU A 457 16.00 -3.68 -0.22
C GLU A 457 16.08 -3.05 1.17
N GLU A 458 17.08 -2.23 1.42
CA GLU A 458 17.19 -1.40 2.62
C GLU A 458 17.22 0.07 2.20
N LYS A 459 16.31 0.87 2.76
CA LYS A 459 16.24 2.29 2.49
C LYS A 459 16.96 3.07 3.57
N GLY A 460 17.88 3.90 3.13
CA GLY A 460 18.63 4.80 4.01
C GLY A 460 18.25 6.25 3.78
N THR A 461 18.92 7.12 4.53
CA THR A 461 18.82 8.57 4.37
C THR A 461 19.19 8.99 2.95
N THR A 462 18.31 9.71 2.28
CA THR A 462 18.54 10.22 0.93
C THR A 462 18.53 11.75 0.97
N GLU A 463 19.68 12.35 0.71
CA GLU A 463 19.81 13.80 0.55
C GLU A 463 19.25 14.21 -0.82
N VAL A 464 18.32 15.17 -0.81
CA VAL A 464 17.75 15.73 -2.04
C VAL A 464 18.60 16.92 -2.50
N ARG A 465 18.81 17.89 -1.60
CA ARG A 465 19.62 19.10 -1.86
C ARG A 465 19.87 19.92 -0.61
N ARG A 466 20.82 20.80 -0.67
CA ARG A 466 20.98 21.91 0.29
C ARG A 466 20.06 23.06 -0.10
N THR A 467 19.25 23.55 0.84
CA THR A 467 18.31 24.66 0.64
C THR A 467 18.91 26.01 0.99
N ILE A 468 19.69 26.07 2.07
CA ILE A 468 20.40 27.23 2.55
C ILE A 468 21.77 26.83 3.13
N GLU A 469 22.70 27.79 3.22
CA GLU A 469 23.98 27.56 3.85
C GLU A 469 23.87 27.37 5.36
N SER A 470 24.77 26.57 5.95
CA SER A 470 24.79 26.27 7.40
C SER A 470 24.84 27.52 8.27
N ALA A 471 25.57 28.56 7.85
CA ALA A 471 25.66 29.83 8.59
C ALA A 471 24.31 30.56 8.61
N THR A 472 23.57 30.54 7.50
CA THR A 472 22.24 31.11 7.39
C THR A 472 21.26 30.34 8.25
N ASP A 473 21.32 28.99 8.20
CA ASP A 473 20.49 28.10 8.98
C ASP A 473 20.64 28.34 10.49
N LYS A 474 21.88 28.39 11.00
CA LYS A 474 22.14 28.68 12.42
C LYS A 474 21.56 30.01 12.87
N THR A 475 21.65 31.04 11.99
CA THR A 475 21.03 32.33 12.27
C THR A 475 19.53 32.23 12.34
N LEU A 476 18.91 31.53 11.37
CA LEU A 476 17.46 31.31 11.32
C LEU A 476 16.95 30.53 12.54
N VAL A 477 17.62 29.44 12.90
CA VAL A 477 17.26 28.62 14.07
C VAL A 477 17.27 29.48 15.34
N GLY A 478 18.30 30.33 15.54
CA GLY A 478 18.35 31.25 16.67
C GLY A 478 17.20 32.27 16.69
N LEU A 479 16.67 32.68 15.52
CA LEU A 479 15.45 33.51 15.45
C LEU A 479 14.18 32.71 15.80
N LEU A 480 14.08 31.48 15.29
CA LEU A 480 12.93 30.61 15.55
C LEU A 480 12.84 30.18 17.02
N GLU A 481 13.96 29.95 17.71
CA GLU A 481 13.99 29.71 19.16
C GLU A 481 13.36 30.87 19.94
N GLN A 482 13.53 32.10 19.53
CA GLN A 482 12.95 33.27 20.17
C GLN A 482 11.41 33.31 20.03
N VAL A 483 10.85 32.74 18.96
CA VAL A 483 9.40 32.65 18.77
C VAL A 483 8.77 31.86 19.92
N VAL A 484 9.39 30.75 20.32
CA VAL A 484 8.92 29.90 21.43
C VAL A 484 9.30 30.48 22.80
N ALA A 485 10.53 30.96 22.95
CA ALA A 485 11.03 31.44 24.25
C ALA A 485 10.31 32.69 24.74
N SER A 486 9.99 33.64 23.86
CA SER A 486 9.46 34.95 24.26
C SER A 486 8.54 35.62 23.22
N GLY A 487 8.18 34.92 22.15
CA GLY A 487 7.34 35.42 21.07
C GLY A 487 5.92 34.87 21.08
N GLY A 488 5.29 34.89 19.91
CA GLY A 488 3.91 34.44 19.70
C GLY A 488 3.67 32.94 19.94
N GLY A 489 4.72 32.12 19.99
CA GLY A 489 4.65 30.68 20.31
C GLY A 489 4.74 30.35 21.81
N LYS A 490 4.91 31.35 22.68
CA LYS A 490 4.94 31.15 24.12
C LYS A 490 3.51 30.90 24.63
N LYS A 491 3.25 29.75 25.24
CA LYS A 491 2.03 29.41 26.00
C LYS A 491 2.30 29.48 27.47
#